data_0f6cf5e426a65f9d853a741d77c1b2b5
#
_entry.id   0f6cf5e426a65f9d853a741d77c1b2b5
#
_cell.length_a   1.000
_cell.length_b   1.000
_cell.length_c   1.000
_cell.angle_alpha   90.00
_cell.angle_beta   90.00
_cell.angle_gamma   90.00
#
_symmetry.space_group_name_H-M   'P 1'
#
loop_
_entity.id
_entity.type
_entity.pdbx_description
1 polymer ?
#
loop_
_entity_poly.entity_id
_entity_poly.type
_entity_poly.pdbx_seq_one_letter_code
_entity_poly.pdbx_strand_id
1 'polypeptide(L)'
;MTQAIIITAMDDELAPFVQRATEVGEPTRSGNSTQRRAKLNGHEVLLVTSGIGLVNASSAAVAAILGSEGSPVIISAGSAGGLGAEVKVGDVVVGSEYINADADARAFGYVRGQVPQMPASYSPREAELAILQQTHATDALFEGAQLHVGLMVSGYSFVTPEKASLILEAFPGSQSTDMESSALAQVSHSHGLSFISVRGISDLCRAEEFTTHVDDASERSAAVVAAILPALVASLDA
;
A
#
# COMPACT_ATOMS: atom_id res chain seq x y z
N MET A 1 -8.84 20.63 5.24
CA MET A 1 -7.45 20.22 5.01
C MET A 1 -7.45 18.71 4.88
N THR A 2 -6.84 18.15 3.84
CA THR A 2 -6.78 16.68 3.64
C THR A 2 -5.82 16.06 4.65
N GLN A 3 -6.30 15.08 5.41
CA GLN A 3 -5.50 14.41 6.47
C GLN A 3 -4.87 13.11 5.97
N ALA A 4 -5.51 12.43 5.01
CA ALA A 4 -4.97 11.25 4.36
C ALA A 4 -5.32 11.21 2.87
N ILE A 5 -4.42 10.66 2.06
CA ILE A 5 -4.66 10.32 0.66
C ILE A 5 -4.59 8.80 0.57
N ILE A 6 -5.72 8.16 0.28
CA ILE A 6 -5.83 6.71 0.15
C ILE A 6 -5.84 6.39 -1.34
N ILE A 7 -4.85 5.62 -1.79
CA ILE A 7 -4.62 5.30 -3.20
C ILE A 7 -4.78 3.80 -3.41
N THR A 8 -5.69 3.44 -4.30
CA THR A 8 -5.89 2.07 -4.79
C THR A 8 -5.58 2.01 -6.29
N ALA A 9 -5.29 0.83 -6.82
CA ALA A 9 -5.03 0.67 -8.25
C ALA A 9 -6.32 0.57 -9.06
N MET A 10 -7.37 0.01 -8.50
CA MET A 10 -8.63 -0.32 -9.19
C MET A 10 -9.84 0.25 -8.47
N ASP A 11 -10.93 0.44 -9.21
CA ASP A 11 -12.20 0.91 -8.63
C ASP A 11 -12.80 -0.11 -7.65
N ASP A 12 -12.63 -1.41 -7.91
CA ASP A 12 -13.09 -2.49 -7.01
C ASP A 12 -12.35 -2.43 -5.67
N GLU A 13 -11.07 -2.04 -5.66
CA GLU A 13 -10.30 -1.83 -4.44
C GLU A 13 -10.72 -0.55 -3.69
N LEU A 14 -11.20 0.47 -4.42
CA LEU A 14 -11.70 1.70 -3.82
C LEU A 14 -13.10 1.56 -3.23
N ALA A 15 -13.93 0.69 -3.79
CA ALA A 15 -15.34 0.53 -3.43
C ALA A 15 -15.57 0.33 -1.92
N PRO A 16 -14.81 -0.51 -1.19
CA PRO A 16 -14.97 -0.68 0.25
C PRO A 16 -14.71 0.61 1.06
N PHE A 17 -13.83 1.48 0.60
CA PHE A 17 -13.59 2.79 1.22
C PHE A 17 -14.76 3.74 1.00
N VAL A 18 -15.30 3.77 -0.22
CA VAL A 18 -16.48 4.59 -0.56
C VAL A 18 -17.70 4.15 0.26
N GLN A 19 -17.88 2.84 0.46
CA GLN A 19 -18.98 2.31 1.28
C GLN A 19 -18.87 2.67 2.77
N ARG A 20 -17.65 2.79 3.30
CA ARG A 20 -17.39 3.17 4.71
C ARG A 20 -17.38 4.66 4.93
N ALA A 21 -17.15 5.44 3.88
CA ALA A 21 -17.02 6.89 3.96
C ALA A 21 -18.37 7.59 4.04
N THR A 22 -18.34 8.79 4.59
CA THR A 22 -19.44 9.76 4.56
C THR A 22 -19.03 10.99 3.76
N GLU A 23 -19.98 11.83 3.38
CA GLU A 23 -19.73 13.06 2.62
C GLU A 23 -18.89 12.81 1.35
N VAL A 24 -19.20 11.73 0.65
CA VAL A 24 -18.49 11.34 -0.58
C VAL A 24 -18.84 12.32 -1.71
N GLY A 25 -17.82 13.05 -2.17
CA GLY A 25 -17.95 14.00 -3.26
C GLY A 25 -17.96 13.35 -4.65
N GLU A 26 -18.31 14.14 -5.65
CA GLU A 26 -18.25 13.72 -7.04
C GLU A 26 -16.80 13.39 -7.48
N PRO A 27 -16.62 12.34 -8.29
CA PRO A 27 -15.30 11.99 -8.79
C PRO A 27 -14.79 13.05 -9.78
N THR A 28 -13.54 13.43 -9.62
CA THR A 28 -12.83 14.30 -10.55
C THR A 28 -11.68 13.54 -11.19
N ARG A 29 -11.41 13.80 -12.46
CA ARG A 29 -10.35 13.11 -13.21
C ARG A 29 -9.09 13.98 -13.26
N SER A 30 -7.92 13.34 -13.02
CA SER A 30 -6.61 13.94 -13.17
C SER A 30 -5.69 12.94 -13.90
N GLY A 31 -5.44 13.17 -15.18
CA GLY A 31 -4.75 12.19 -16.03
C GLY A 31 -5.53 10.87 -16.12
N ASN A 32 -4.89 9.77 -15.76
CA ASN A 32 -5.52 8.44 -15.66
C ASN A 32 -6.20 8.19 -14.32
N SER A 33 -5.93 9.02 -13.31
CA SER A 33 -6.51 8.83 -11.98
C SER A 33 -7.88 9.46 -11.85
N THR A 34 -8.69 8.86 -10.98
CA THR A 34 -9.96 9.40 -10.49
C THR A 34 -9.82 9.72 -9.02
N GLN A 35 -10.27 10.90 -8.58
CA GLN A 35 -10.12 11.38 -7.21
C GLN A 35 -11.47 11.87 -6.68
N ARG A 36 -11.75 11.61 -5.41
CA ARG A 36 -12.93 12.14 -4.71
C ARG A 36 -12.63 12.45 -3.26
N ARG A 37 -13.13 13.57 -2.76
CA ARG A 37 -13.07 13.91 -1.34
C ARG A 37 -14.12 13.12 -0.59
N ALA A 38 -13.82 12.72 0.64
CA ALA A 38 -14.75 12.02 1.50
C ALA A 38 -14.34 12.20 2.96
N LYS A 39 -15.19 11.72 3.89
CA LYS A 39 -14.82 11.54 5.29
C LYS A 39 -14.80 10.05 5.64
N LEU A 40 -13.70 9.60 6.21
CA LEU A 40 -13.55 8.25 6.74
C LEU A 40 -13.29 8.33 8.23
N ASN A 41 -14.18 7.75 9.04
CA ASN A 41 -14.15 7.88 10.53
C ASN A 41 -14.03 9.33 11.02
N GLY A 42 -14.69 10.27 10.33
CA GLY A 42 -14.66 11.69 10.65
C GLY A 42 -13.45 12.47 10.13
N HIS A 43 -12.47 11.82 9.54
CA HIS A 43 -11.27 12.44 8.96
C HIS A 43 -11.46 12.78 7.49
N GLU A 44 -11.00 13.97 7.09
CA GLU A 44 -10.99 14.42 5.69
C GLU A 44 -9.98 13.61 4.87
N VAL A 45 -10.46 12.82 3.91
CA VAL A 45 -9.63 11.99 3.05
C VAL A 45 -9.82 12.31 1.58
N LEU A 46 -8.78 12.07 0.80
CA LEU A 46 -8.86 12.01 -0.65
C LEU A 46 -8.74 10.55 -1.08
N LEU A 47 -9.80 10.02 -1.67
CA LEU A 47 -9.85 8.67 -2.22
C LEU A 47 -9.43 8.72 -3.68
N VAL A 48 -8.46 7.89 -4.09
CA VAL A 48 -7.84 7.94 -5.42
C VAL A 48 -7.77 6.55 -6.03
N THR A 49 -8.30 6.40 -7.25
CA THR A 49 -7.99 5.26 -8.13
C THR A 49 -6.89 5.67 -9.09
N SER A 50 -5.73 5.02 -9.02
CA SER A 50 -4.55 5.40 -9.80
C SER A 50 -4.43 4.73 -11.16
N GLY A 51 -5.01 3.55 -11.33
CA GLY A 51 -4.61 2.56 -12.33
C GLY A 51 -3.42 1.72 -11.83
N ILE A 52 -3.28 0.52 -12.41
CA ILE A 52 -2.27 -0.47 -12.02
C ILE A 52 -0.87 -0.02 -12.47
N GLY A 53 0.13 -0.26 -11.63
CA GLY A 53 1.56 -0.14 -11.95
C GLY A 53 2.23 1.14 -11.45
N LEU A 54 3.56 1.07 -11.33
CA LEU A 54 4.41 2.07 -10.67
C LEU A 54 4.23 3.49 -11.25
N VAL A 55 4.12 3.63 -12.58
CA VAL A 55 3.97 4.95 -13.25
C VAL A 55 2.60 5.55 -12.98
N ASN A 56 1.53 4.75 -13.08
CA ASN A 56 0.18 5.22 -12.80
C ASN A 56 0.05 5.66 -11.33
N ALA A 57 0.54 4.83 -10.40
CA ALA A 57 0.57 5.13 -8.98
C ALA A 57 1.33 6.42 -8.68
N SER A 58 2.55 6.58 -9.23
CA SER A 58 3.35 7.80 -9.06
C SER A 58 2.64 9.04 -9.58
N SER A 59 2.08 8.96 -10.79
CA SER A 59 1.37 10.09 -11.42
C SER A 59 0.16 10.52 -10.58
N ALA A 60 -0.62 9.55 -10.13
CA ALA A 60 -1.79 9.80 -9.29
C ALA A 60 -1.42 10.41 -7.93
N ALA A 61 -0.36 9.89 -7.30
CA ALA A 61 0.12 10.40 -6.01
C ALA A 61 0.59 11.86 -6.13
N VAL A 62 1.41 12.19 -7.13
CA VAL A 62 1.88 13.57 -7.34
C VAL A 62 0.69 14.52 -7.57
N ALA A 63 -0.27 14.13 -8.43
CA ALA A 63 -1.45 14.94 -8.69
C ALA A 63 -2.30 15.15 -7.42
N ALA A 64 -2.48 14.11 -6.60
CA ALA A 64 -3.22 14.17 -5.35
C ALA A 64 -2.52 15.03 -4.30
N ILE A 65 -1.20 14.90 -4.16
CA ILE A 65 -0.38 15.68 -3.22
C ILE A 65 -0.46 17.17 -3.58
N LEU A 66 -0.20 17.52 -4.84
CA LEU A 66 -0.22 18.93 -5.31
C LEU A 66 -1.62 19.54 -5.26
N GLY A 67 -2.68 18.74 -5.38
CA GLY A 67 -4.07 19.17 -5.26
C GLY A 67 -4.61 19.21 -3.82
N SER A 68 -3.79 18.85 -2.84
CA SER A 68 -4.16 18.79 -1.41
C SER A 68 -3.50 19.90 -0.61
N GLU A 69 -4.15 20.29 0.49
CA GLU A 69 -3.58 21.22 1.47
C GLU A 69 -3.07 20.44 2.69
N GLY A 70 -1.93 20.87 3.21
CA GLY A 70 -1.31 20.28 4.40
C GLY A 70 -0.31 19.17 4.08
N SER A 71 -0.05 18.31 5.06
CA SER A 71 0.90 17.19 4.97
C SER A 71 0.17 15.88 5.25
N PRO A 72 -0.67 15.41 4.32
CA PRO A 72 -1.46 14.19 4.52
C PRO A 72 -0.55 12.95 4.62
N VAL A 73 -1.00 11.94 5.37
CA VAL A 73 -0.41 10.60 5.24
C VAL A 73 -0.84 9.98 3.91
N ILE A 74 0.10 9.39 3.19
CA ILE A 74 -0.18 8.65 1.96
C ILE A 74 -0.37 7.17 2.31
N ILE A 75 -1.50 6.61 1.92
CA ILE A 75 -1.86 5.23 2.20
C ILE A 75 -2.08 4.50 0.87
N SER A 76 -1.26 3.50 0.58
CA SER A 76 -1.53 2.53 -0.48
C SER A 76 -2.40 1.42 0.06
N ALA A 77 -3.49 1.11 -0.60
CA ALA A 77 -4.41 0.07 -0.17
C ALA A 77 -4.87 -0.79 -1.36
N GLY A 78 -5.33 -2.00 -1.08
CA GLY A 78 -5.82 -2.92 -2.10
C GLY A 78 -5.33 -4.35 -1.89
N SER A 79 -5.23 -5.10 -3.00
CA SER A 79 -4.80 -6.49 -3.03
C SER A 79 -3.30 -6.65 -3.26
N ALA A 80 -2.75 -7.80 -2.90
CA ALA A 80 -1.36 -8.19 -3.18
C ALA A 80 -1.22 -9.72 -3.19
N GLY A 81 -0.16 -10.18 -3.86
CA GLY A 81 0.28 -11.57 -3.80
C GLY A 81 1.11 -11.84 -2.54
N GLY A 82 0.80 -12.92 -1.83
CA GLY A 82 1.53 -13.37 -0.64
C GLY A 82 2.84 -14.08 -1.01
N LEU A 83 3.94 -13.70 -0.34
CA LEU A 83 5.27 -14.29 -0.51
C LEU A 83 5.76 -14.99 0.76
N GLY A 84 5.44 -14.44 1.94
CA GLY A 84 5.88 -14.96 3.23
C GLY A 84 5.43 -16.40 3.48
N ALA A 85 6.25 -17.20 4.15
CA ALA A 85 5.97 -18.63 4.38
C ALA A 85 4.68 -18.85 5.19
N GLU A 86 4.40 -17.96 6.13
CA GLU A 86 3.22 -18.02 7.01
C GLU A 86 2.02 -17.24 6.49
N VAL A 87 2.22 -16.46 5.41
CA VAL A 87 1.15 -15.66 4.80
C VAL A 87 0.18 -16.55 4.04
N LYS A 88 -1.12 -16.31 4.22
CA LYS A 88 -2.23 -17.05 3.61
C LYS A 88 -3.16 -16.11 2.84
N VAL A 89 -3.89 -16.67 1.88
CA VAL A 89 -5.03 -15.96 1.26
C VAL A 89 -6.00 -15.54 2.36
N GLY A 90 -6.40 -14.28 2.32
CA GLY A 90 -7.26 -13.70 3.34
C GLY A 90 -6.55 -12.96 4.46
N ASP A 91 -5.24 -13.14 4.63
CA ASP A 91 -4.43 -12.33 5.54
C ASP A 91 -4.28 -10.89 5.04
N VAL A 92 -3.79 -10.03 5.91
CA VAL A 92 -3.40 -8.67 5.56
C VAL A 92 -1.91 -8.49 5.84
N VAL A 93 -1.18 -7.88 4.90
CA VAL A 93 0.20 -7.45 5.10
C VAL A 93 0.24 -5.93 5.19
N VAL A 94 0.92 -5.43 6.20
CA VAL A 94 1.27 -4.01 6.35
C VAL A 94 2.78 -3.86 6.19
N GLY A 95 3.20 -2.91 5.36
CA GLY A 95 4.61 -2.73 5.07
C GLY A 95 5.36 -2.05 6.21
N SER A 96 6.43 -2.68 6.67
CA SER A 96 7.46 -2.05 7.50
C SER A 96 8.64 -1.54 6.68
N GLU A 97 8.77 -2.03 5.45
CA GLU A 97 9.80 -1.66 4.50
C GLU A 97 9.28 -1.86 3.07
N TYR A 98 9.69 -0.98 2.15
CA TYR A 98 9.26 -1.00 0.75
C TYR A 98 10.46 -0.96 -0.19
N ILE A 99 10.54 -1.91 -1.12
CA ILE A 99 11.64 -2.03 -2.08
C ILE A 99 11.08 -2.20 -3.51
N ASN A 100 11.73 -1.56 -4.48
CA ASN A 100 11.46 -1.80 -5.90
C ASN A 100 12.19 -3.05 -6.38
N ALA A 101 11.47 -4.15 -6.59
CA ALA A 101 12.06 -5.44 -6.99
C ALA A 101 12.69 -5.43 -8.39
N ASP A 102 12.28 -4.51 -9.26
CA ASP A 102 12.77 -4.40 -10.65
C ASP A 102 13.97 -3.46 -10.78
N ALA A 103 14.31 -2.66 -9.75
CA ALA A 103 15.46 -1.78 -9.81
C ALA A 103 16.77 -2.56 -9.61
N ASP A 104 17.70 -2.42 -10.55
CA ASP A 104 19.03 -3.02 -10.45
C ASP A 104 20.10 -2.11 -11.06
N ALA A 105 20.78 -1.39 -10.20
CA ALA A 105 21.90 -0.53 -10.56
C ALA A 105 23.23 -0.99 -9.91
N ARG A 106 23.37 -2.30 -9.60
CA ARG A 106 24.56 -2.88 -8.97
C ARG A 106 25.83 -2.66 -9.78
N ALA A 107 25.73 -2.55 -11.10
CA ALA A 107 26.85 -2.20 -11.95
C ALA A 107 27.49 -0.83 -11.62
N PHE A 108 26.77 0.04 -10.92
CA PHE A 108 27.22 1.36 -10.45
C PHE A 108 27.42 1.41 -8.92
N GLY A 109 27.46 0.26 -8.24
CA GLY A 109 27.71 0.15 -6.81
C GLY A 109 26.50 0.33 -5.90
N TYR A 110 25.29 0.43 -6.45
CA TYR A 110 24.06 0.45 -5.67
C TYR A 110 23.68 -0.98 -5.23
N VAL A 111 22.87 -1.10 -4.18
CA VAL A 111 22.29 -2.41 -3.83
C VAL A 111 21.12 -2.75 -4.74
N ARG A 112 20.78 -4.03 -4.82
CA ARG A 112 19.58 -4.45 -5.57
C ARG A 112 18.33 -3.86 -4.95
N GLY A 113 17.40 -3.40 -5.79
CA GLY A 113 16.19 -2.69 -5.35
C GLY A 113 16.36 -1.18 -5.20
N GLN A 114 17.59 -0.68 -5.23
CA GLN A 114 17.87 0.74 -5.09
C GLN A 114 17.82 1.46 -6.44
N VAL A 115 16.96 2.48 -6.51
CA VAL A 115 17.01 3.48 -7.59
C VAL A 115 18.22 4.40 -7.36
N PRO A 116 19.06 4.68 -8.36
CA PRO A 116 20.23 5.58 -8.18
C PRO A 116 19.87 6.91 -7.53
N GLN A 117 20.68 7.32 -6.56
CA GLN A 117 20.53 8.55 -5.76
C GLN A 117 19.31 8.57 -4.82
N MET A 118 18.57 7.46 -4.72
CA MET A 118 17.46 7.30 -3.78
C MET A 118 17.87 6.36 -2.64
N PRO A 119 17.15 6.35 -1.51
CA PRO A 119 17.31 5.34 -0.46
C PRO A 119 17.24 3.91 -1.01
N ALA A 120 17.92 2.97 -0.36
CA ALA A 120 17.85 1.55 -0.74
C ALA A 120 16.46 0.95 -0.51
N SER A 121 15.76 1.45 0.51
CA SER A 121 14.40 1.11 0.86
C SER A 121 13.70 2.29 1.52
N TYR A 122 12.40 2.21 1.71
CA TYR A 122 11.57 3.18 2.40
C TYR A 122 10.87 2.50 3.56
N SER A 123 10.66 3.23 4.67
CA SER A 123 9.96 2.71 5.84
C SER A 123 8.98 3.76 6.38
N PRO A 124 7.89 3.34 7.02
CA PRO A 124 7.07 4.23 7.82
C PRO A 124 7.88 4.89 8.93
N ARG A 125 7.39 5.99 9.50
CA ARG A 125 8.00 6.60 10.70
C ARG A 125 7.85 5.66 11.91
N GLU A 126 8.71 5.82 12.90
CA GLU A 126 8.71 4.97 14.11
C GLU A 126 7.34 4.99 14.82
N ALA A 127 6.71 6.16 14.94
CA ALA A 127 5.38 6.29 15.54
C ALA A 127 4.31 5.52 14.76
N GLU A 128 4.38 5.52 13.44
CA GLU A 128 3.45 4.78 12.58
C GLU A 128 3.68 3.26 12.69
N LEU A 129 4.94 2.81 12.73
CA LEU A 129 5.26 1.41 12.97
C LEU A 129 4.72 0.92 14.33
N ALA A 130 4.81 1.75 15.37
CA ALA A 130 4.25 1.43 16.68
C ALA A 130 2.71 1.27 16.63
N ILE A 131 2.00 2.13 15.89
CA ILE A 131 0.55 2.00 15.66
C ILE A 131 0.23 0.67 14.98
N LEU A 132 0.98 0.32 13.92
CA LEU A 132 0.79 -0.92 13.17
C LEU A 132 1.02 -2.16 14.03
N GLN A 133 2.06 -2.15 14.86
CA GLN A 133 2.37 -3.25 15.78
C GLN A 133 1.31 -3.42 16.87
N GLN A 134 0.73 -2.32 17.37
CA GLN A 134 -0.37 -2.37 18.34
C GLN A 134 -1.67 -2.89 17.69
N THR A 135 -1.92 -2.55 16.44
CA THR A 135 -3.08 -3.06 15.69
C THR A 135 -2.98 -4.57 15.44
N HIS A 136 -1.76 -5.11 15.34
CA HIS A 136 -1.51 -6.55 15.25
C HIS A 136 -2.09 -7.34 16.44
N ALA A 137 -2.26 -6.70 17.60
CA ALA A 137 -2.83 -7.33 18.79
C ALA A 137 -4.37 -7.36 18.81
N THR A 138 -5.05 -6.74 17.84
CA THR A 138 -6.51 -6.76 17.75
C THR A 138 -6.99 -7.84 16.77
N ASP A 139 -6.91 -9.10 17.19
CA ASP A 139 -7.43 -10.27 16.46
C ASP A 139 -8.93 -10.20 16.12
N ALA A 140 -9.62 -9.12 16.54
CA ALA A 140 -11.05 -8.94 16.39
C ALA A 140 -11.48 -8.45 14.99
N LEU A 141 -10.54 -8.09 14.10
CA LEU A 141 -10.90 -7.55 12.79
C LEU A 141 -11.24 -8.63 11.76
N PHE A 142 -10.81 -9.89 11.98
CA PHE A 142 -10.98 -10.95 10.98
C PHE A 142 -11.16 -12.32 11.63
N GLU A 143 -12.27 -13.01 11.36
CA GLU A 143 -12.39 -14.43 11.69
C GLU A 143 -11.35 -15.23 10.88
N GLY A 144 -10.27 -15.69 11.53
CA GLY A 144 -9.27 -16.59 10.98
C GLY A 144 -8.19 -15.98 10.08
N ALA A 145 -8.20 -14.68 9.83
CA ALA A 145 -7.14 -13.98 9.10
C ALA A 145 -6.10 -13.38 10.05
N GLN A 146 -4.86 -13.27 9.60
CA GLN A 146 -3.75 -12.69 10.38
C GLN A 146 -3.28 -11.37 9.77
N LEU A 147 -2.80 -10.47 10.62
CA LEU A 147 -2.10 -9.27 10.21
C LEU A 147 -0.59 -9.51 10.31
N HIS A 148 0.11 -9.40 9.20
CA HIS A 148 1.56 -9.47 9.13
C HIS A 148 2.15 -8.08 8.96
N VAL A 149 3.28 -7.81 9.60
CA VAL A 149 4.05 -6.58 9.42
C VAL A 149 5.42 -6.97 8.87
N GLY A 150 5.80 -6.45 7.68
CA GLY A 150 7.06 -6.87 7.08
C GLY A 150 7.41 -6.19 5.77
N LEU A 151 8.48 -6.69 5.14
CA LEU A 151 8.97 -6.21 3.86
C LEU A 151 7.94 -6.46 2.75
N MET A 152 7.62 -5.40 2.01
CA MET A 152 6.84 -5.45 0.77
C MET A 152 7.71 -5.08 -0.42
N VAL A 153 7.61 -5.84 -1.48
CA VAL A 153 8.31 -5.56 -2.74
C VAL A 153 7.33 -5.23 -3.85
N SER A 154 7.69 -4.31 -4.73
CA SER A 154 6.82 -3.95 -5.86
C SER A 154 7.57 -4.03 -7.18
N GLY A 155 6.86 -4.37 -8.24
CA GLY A 155 7.42 -4.41 -9.59
C GLY A 155 6.35 -4.29 -10.66
N TYR A 156 6.76 -4.31 -11.94
CA TYR A 156 5.85 -4.19 -13.08
C TYR A 156 5.15 -5.49 -13.49
N SER A 157 5.55 -6.63 -12.91
CA SER A 157 5.01 -7.90 -13.36
C SER A 157 4.03 -8.47 -12.35
N PHE A 158 2.97 -9.07 -12.85
CA PHE A 158 2.26 -10.07 -12.08
C PHE A 158 3.23 -11.21 -11.72
N VAL A 159 3.27 -11.60 -10.45
CA VAL A 159 4.32 -12.49 -9.95
C VAL A 159 3.87 -13.94 -10.08
N THR A 160 4.54 -14.67 -11.01
CA THR A 160 4.41 -16.13 -11.16
C THR A 160 5.23 -16.87 -10.10
N PRO A 161 5.04 -18.19 -9.89
CA PRO A 161 5.84 -18.98 -8.96
C PRO A 161 7.36 -18.90 -9.20
N GLU A 162 7.76 -18.89 -10.48
CA GLU A 162 9.17 -18.77 -10.84
C GLU A 162 9.73 -17.40 -10.45
N LYS A 163 8.95 -16.33 -10.69
CA LYS A 163 9.34 -14.96 -10.31
C LYS A 163 9.34 -14.78 -8.79
N ALA A 164 8.39 -15.39 -8.08
CA ALA A 164 8.35 -15.38 -6.62
C ALA A 164 9.62 -15.97 -5.99
N SER A 165 10.11 -17.10 -6.53
CA SER A 165 11.35 -17.72 -6.08
C SER A 165 12.56 -16.78 -6.25
N LEU A 166 12.66 -16.10 -7.39
CA LEU A 166 13.72 -15.11 -7.65
C LEU A 166 13.62 -13.88 -6.76
N ILE A 167 12.40 -13.43 -6.45
CA ILE A 167 12.17 -12.33 -5.52
C ILE A 167 12.61 -12.71 -4.12
N LEU A 168 12.21 -13.88 -3.63
CA LEU A 168 12.57 -14.36 -2.28
C LEU A 168 14.08 -14.61 -2.12
N GLU A 169 14.76 -15.03 -3.20
CA GLU A 169 16.23 -15.13 -3.20
C GLU A 169 16.88 -13.74 -3.12
N ALA A 170 16.35 -12.76 -3.88
CA ALA A 170 16.92 -11.42 -3.95
C ALA A 170 16.57 -10.54 -2.74
N PHE A 171 15.40 -10.76 -2.15
CA PHE A 171 14.82 -9.99 -1.03
C PHE A 171 14.27 -10.95 0.04
N PRO A 172 15.16 -11.61 0.81
CA PRO A 172 14.74 -12.56 1.83
C PRO A 172 13.83 -11.91 2.86
N GLY A 173 12.79 -12.63 3.28
CA GLY A 173 11.82 -12.14 4.28
C GLY A 173 10.68 -11.30 3.71
N SER A 174 10.59 -11.14 2.37
CA SER A 174 9.44 -10.48 1.74
C SER A 174 8.13 -11.17 2.14
N GLN A 175 7.15 -10.37 2.59
CA GLN A 175 5.83 -10.85 3.01
C GLN A 175 4.82 -10.81 1.86
N SER A 176 4.89 -9.77 1.03
CA SER A 176 3.98 -9.61 -0.12
C SER A 176 4.62 -8.89 -1.28
N THR A 177 3.95 -8.95 -2.43
CA THR A 177 4.31 -8.22 -3.64
C THR A 177 3.08 -7.55 -4.25
N ASP A 178 3.28 -6.34 -4.76
CA ASP A 178 2.28 -5.55 -5.46
C ASP A 178 2.91 -4.80 -6.66
N MET A 179 2.16 -3.89 -7.27
CA MET A 179 2.63 -3.14 -8.44
C MET A 179 2.67 -1.62 -8.21
N GLU A 180 2.51 -1.12 -6.98
CA GLU A 180 2.36 0.30 -6.67
C GLU A 180 3.19 0.79 -5.49
N SER A 181 3.27 0.03 -4.39
CA SER A 181 3.70 0.53 -3.08
C SER A 181 5.10 1.15 -3.08
N SER A 182 6.07 0.55 -3.77
CA SER A 182 7.43 1.11 -3.81
C SER A 182 7.49 2.47 -4.52
N ALA A 183 6.68 2.67 -5.55
CA ALA A 183 6.59 3.94 -6.26
C ALA A 183 5.91 5.02 -5.42
N LEU A 184 4.83 4.65 -4.71
CA LEU A 184 4.14 5.54 -3.77
C LEU A 184 5.04 5.92 -2.59
N ALA A 185 5.81 4.97 -2.06
CA ALA A 185 6.80 5.22 -1.02
C ALA A 185 7.90 6.20 -1.49
N GLN A 186 8.42 6.02 -2.70
CA GLN A 186 9.42 6.91 -3.29
C GLN A 186 8.87 8.33 -3.52
N VAL A 187 7.65 8.46 -4.04
CA VAL A 187 6.98 9.77 -4.22
C VAL A 187 6.77 10.43 -2.87
N SER A 188 6.24 9.72 -1.88
CA SER A 188 6.02 10.25 -0.53
C SER A 188 7.31 10.74 0.11
N HIS A 189 8.39 9.95 0.01
CA HIS A 189 9.73 10.35 0.47
C HIS A 189 10.20 11.63 -0.20
N SER A 190 10.03 11.75 -1.51
CA SER A 190 10.46 12.94 -2.28
C SER A 190 9.68 14.22 -1.90
N HIS A 191 8.47 14.06 -1.36
CA HIS A 191 7.64 15.16 -0.85
C HIS A 191 7.70 15.33 0.67
N GLY A 192 8.53 14.54 1.39
CA GLY A 192 8.65 14.61 2.85
C GLY A 192 7.40 14.14 3.60
N LEU A 193 6.55 13.32 2.97
CA LEU A 193 5.29 12.83 3.52
C LEU A 193 5.45 11.42 4.10
N SER A 194 4.61 11.10 5.07
CA SER A 194 4.45 9.75 5.58
C SER A 194 3.81 8.83 4.56
N PHE A 195 4.26 7.56 4.56
CA PHE A 195 3.72 6.53 3.69
C PHE A 195 3.49 5.22 4.42
N ILE A 196 2.33 4.61 4.17
CA ILE A 196 1.99 3.26 4.64
C ILE A 196 1.32 2.49 3.49
N SER A 197 1.64 1.20 3.38
CA SER A 197 0.89 0.28 2.53
C SER A 197 0.21 -0.79 3.37
N VAL A 198 -1.07 -1.04 3.06
CA VAL A 198 -1.91 -2.07 3.68
C VAL A 198 -2.53 -2.91 2.57
N ARG A 199 -2.20 -4.19 2.50
CA ARG A 199 -2.63 -5.08 1.42
C ARG A 199 -3.33 -6.32 1.94
N GLY A 200 -4.54 -6.56 1.47
CA GLY A 200 -5.19 -7.87 1.61
C GLY A 200 -4.55 -8.87 0.65
N ILE A 201 -4.34 -10.09 1.10
CA ILE A 201 -3.73 -11.14 0.28
C ILE A 201 -4.80 -11.83 -0.55
N SER A 202 -4.73 -11.62 -1.87
CA SER A 202 -5.67 -12.18 -2.86
C SER A 202 -5.25 -13.55 -3.39
N ASP A 203 -3.94 -13.82 -3.41
CA ASP A 203 -3.34 -15.04 -3.92
C ASP A 203 -1.98 -15.28 -3.24
N LEU A 204 -1.46 -16.48 -3.41
CA LEU A 204 -0.11 -16.81 -2.96
C LEU A 204 0.75 -16.99 -4.20
N CYS A 205 1.56 -16.17 -4.64
CA CYS A 205 2.43 -16.28 -5.83
C CYS A 205 3.14 -17.65 -6.01
N ARG A 206 2.57 -18.73 -5.48
CA ARG A 206 3.05 -20.11 -5.51
C ARG A 206 2.22 -20.91 -6.49
N ALA A 207 2.80 -21.97 -7.07
CA ALA A 207 2.15 -22.82 -8.06
C ALA A 207 0.79 -23.33 -7.61
N GLU A 208 -0.17 -23.30 -8.51
CA GLU A 208 -1.41 -24.05 -8.66
C GLU A 208 -2.72 -23.33 -8.39
N GLU A 209 -2.80 -22.17 -7.73
CA GLU A 209 -4.09 -21.49 -7.53
C GLU A 209 -4.05 -20.02 -7.96
N PHE A 210 -4.25 -19.77 -9.26
CA PHE A 210 -4.50 -18.41 -9.79
C PHE A 210 -5.96 -17.94 -9.60
N THR A 211 -6.64 -18.39 -8.57
CA THR A 211 -7.92 -17.83 -8.21
C THR A 211 -7.66 -16.62 -7.33
N THR A 212 -7.72 -15.43 -7.91
CA THR A 212 -7.58 -14.19 -7.16
C THR A 212 -8.86 -13.88 -6.41
N HIS A 213 -8.76 -13.54 -5.14
CA HIS A 213 -9.86 -13.11 -4.27
C HIS A 213 -9.75 -11.59 -4.00
N VAL A 214 -9.77 -10.80 -5.09
CA VAL A 214 -9.53 -9.34 -5.02
C VAL A 214 -10.57 -8.64 -4.16
N ASP A 215 -11.84 -8.98 -4.29
CA ASP A 215 -12.94 -8.33 -3.56
C ASP A 215 -12.78 -8.49 -2.05
N ASP A 216 -12.54 -9.72 -1.59
CA ASP A 216 -12.30 -10.01 -0.17
C ASP A 216 -11.02 -9.35 0.35
N ALA A 217 -9.96 -9.33 -0.45
CA ALA A 217 -8.69 -8.71 -0.12
C ALA A 217 -8.84 -7.19 0.05
N SER A 218 -9.57 -6.56 -0.86
CA SER A 218 -9.85 -5.12 -0.84
C SER A 218 -10.66 -4.71 0.39
N GLU A 219 -11.66 -5.50 0.75
CA GLU A 219 -12.49 -5.31 1.95
C GLU A 219 -11.65 -5.37 3.23
N ARG A 220 -10.74 -6.35 3.35
CA ARG A 220 -9.85 -6.51 4.51
C ARG A 220 -8.84 -5.37 4.60
N SER A 221 -8.22 -4.99 3.48
CA SER A 221 -7.35 -3.82 3.41
C SER A 221 -8.06 -2.56 3.92
N ALA A 222 -9.26 -2.29 3.40
CA ALA A 222 -10.06 -1.13 3.79
C ALA A 222 -10.46 -1.14 5.27
N ALA A 223 -10.79 -2.30 5.83
CA ALA A 223 -11.13 -2.44 7.24
C ALA A 223 -9.93 -2.10 8.15
N VAL A 224 -8.72 -2.59 7.81
CA VAL A 224 -7.51 -2.26 8.56
C VAL A 224 -7.18 -0.78 8.46
N VAL A 225 -7.19 -0.21 7.23
CA VAL A 225 -6.94 1.23 7.04
C VAL A 225 -7.93 2.07 7.86
N ALA A 226 -9.23 1.75 7.81
CA ALA A 226 -10.23 2.48 8.59
C ALA A 226 -9.97 2.40 10.10
N ALA A 227 -9.50 1.24 10.59
CA ALA A 227 -9.20 1.06 12.02
C ALA A 227 -7.99 1.87 12.48
N ILE A 228 -6.93 1.95 11.67
CA ILE A 228 -5.68 2.64 12.04
C ILE A 228 -5.69 4.14 11.72
N LEU A 229 -6.54 4.60 10.80
CA LEU A 229 -6.57 5.99 10.32
C LEU A 229 -6.61 7.04 11.42
N PRO A 230 -7.47 6.93 12.46
CA PRO A 230 -7.50 7.93 13.52
C PRO A 230 -6.16 8.09 14.26
N ALA A 231 -5.48 6.98 14.55
CA ALA A 231 -4.19 7.00 15.22
C ALA A 231 -3.08 7.55 14.30
N LEU A 232 -3.12 7.20 13.01
CA LEU A 232 -2.18 7.72 12.02
C LEU A 232 -2.31 9.24 11.87
N VAL A 233 -3.53 9.75 11.75
CA VAL A 233 -3.77 11.20 11.66
C VAL A 233 -3.29 11.91 12.93
N ALA A 234 -3.56 11.36 14.10
CA ALA A 234 -3.10 11.93 15.36
C ALA A 234 -1.55 11.96 15.47
N SER A 235 -0.84 11.02 14.85
CA SER A 235 0.63 10.99 14.84
C SER A 235 1.27 12.04 13.92
N LEU A 236 0.52 12.67 13.02
CA LEU A 236 1.03 13.74 12.16
C LEU A 236 1.24 15.06 12.90
N ASP A 237 0.52 15.25 14.01
CA ASP A 237 0.53 16.48 14.82
C ASP A 237 1.57 16.39 15.98
N ALA A 238 2.23 15.25 16.15
CA ALA A 238 3.18 14.97 17.23
C ALA A 238 4.63 15.16 16.77
#